data_7fd4bb94f420adcfacffbb1fc26ef859
#
_entry.id   7fd4bb94f420adcfacffbb1fc26ef859
#
_cell.length_a   1.000
_cell.length_b   1.000
_cell.length_c   1.000
_cell.angle_alpha   90.00
_cell.angle_beta   90.00
_cell.angle_gamma   90.00
#
_symmetry.space_group_name_H-M   'P 1'
#
loop_
_entity.id
_entity.type
_entity.pdbx_description
1 polymer ?
#
loop_
_entity_poly.entity_id
_entity_poly.type
_entity_poly.pdbx_seq_one_letter_code
_entity_poly.pdbx_strand_id
1 'polypeptide(L)'
;MKKIILLSAVFCYSYISAQIKTPQPSPTATIVQKIGISNVSIDYSRPGVKKREIFGGLVAFNKIWRTGANKATKITFEENCVFGGSKVKKGSYSLFTIPGEKEWTVLLNK
;
A
#
# COMPACT_ATOMS: atom_id res chain seq x y z
N MET A 1 -26.52 54.70 41.47
CA MET A 1 -26.05 53.30 41.41
C MET A 1 -25.54 52.99 40.00
N LYS A 2 -24.25 52.88 39.88
CA LYS A 2 -23.68 52.50 38.58
C LYS A 2 -23.73 50.97 38.44
N LYS A 3 -24.53 50.49 37.50
CA LYS A 3 -24.52 49.08 37.13
C LYS A 3 -23.35 48.88 36.21
N ILE A 4 -22.35 48.16 36.68
CA ILE A 4 -21.25 47.69 35.85
C ILE A 4 -21.74 46.43 35.14
N ILE A 5 -22.02 46.56 33.84
CA ILE A 5 -22.29 45.40 32.99
C ILE A 5 -20.92 44.83 32.60
N LEU A 6 -20.56 43.75 33.27
CA LEU A 6 -19.39 43.00 32.87
C LEU A 6 -19.77 42.23 31.60
N LEU A 7 -19.39 42.76 30.44
CA LEU A 7 -19.53 42.02 29.18
C LEU A 7 -18.44 40.96 29.17
N SER A 8 -18.82 39.79 29.62
CA SER A 8 -17.98 38.61 29.53
C SER A 8 -17.87 38.22 28.03
N ALA A 9 -16.81 38.69 27.38
CA ALA A 9 -16.48 38.25 26.05
C ALA A 9 -16.01 36.81 26.17
N VAL A 10 -16.93 35.89 25.89
CA VAL A 10 -16.56 34.47 25.69
C VAL A 10 -15.80 34.40 24.40
N PHE A 11 -14.47 34.39 24.47
CA PHE A 11 -13.60 34.05 23.37
C PHE A 11 -13.76 32.56 23.13
N CYS A 12 -14.67 32.20 22.22
CA CYS A 12 -14.65 30.85 21.64
C CYS A 12 -13.37 30.70 20.82
N TYR A 13 -12.33 30.18 21.45
CA TYR A 13 -11.17 29.71 20.74
C TYR A 13 -11.60 28.50 19.93
N SER A 14 -11.98 28.74 18.69
CA SER A 14 -12.12 27.68 17.72
C SER A 14 -10.71 27.13 17.44
N TYR A 15 -10.37 26.04 18.06
CA TYR A 15 -9.17 25.28 17.67
C TYR A 15 -9.40 24.74 16.26
N ILE A 16 -9.01 25.51 15.26
CA ILE A 16 -8.91 25.01 13.90
C ILE A 16 -7.66 24.13 13.90
N SER A 17 -7.84 22.83 14.13
CA SER A 17 -6.77 21.91 13.88
C SER A 17 -6.63 21.74 12.37
N ALA A 18 -5.74 22.52 11.78
CA ALA A 18 -5.32 22.33 10.42
C ALA A 18 -4.55 21.00 10.36
N GLN A 19 -5.20 19.95 9.89
CA GLN A 19 -4.52 18.70 9.60
C GLN A 19 -3.63 18.91 8.37
N ILE A 20 -2.33 19.05 8.61
CA ILE A 20 -1.34 19.05 7.53
C ILE A 20 -1.26 17.62 7.02
N LYS A 21 -1.81 17.38 5.83
CA LYS A 21 -1.64 16.10 5.15
C LYS A 21 -0.22 16.03 4.59
N THR A 22 0.64 15.32 5.27
CA THR A 22 1.97 15.02 4.74
C THR A 22 1.89 13.85 3.75
N PRO A 23 2.66 13.89 2.65
CA PRO A 23 2.74 12.75 1.75
C PRO A 23 3.21 11.51 2.48
N GLN A 24 2.62 10.36 2.15
CA GLN A 24 3.06 9.09 2.74
C GLN A 24 4.47 8.74 2.23
N PRO A 25 5.38 8.26 3.10
CA PRO A 25 6.73 7.86 2.68
C PRO A 25 6.74 6.74 1.64
N SER A 26 5.72 5.90 1.65
CA SER A 26 5.55 4.80 0.69
C SER A 26 4.15 4.90 0.08
N PRO A 27 3.95 5.80 -0.90
CA PRO A 27 2.63 6.03 -1.46
C PRO A 27 2.10 4.78 -2.18
N THR A 28 0.79 4.60 -2.12
CA THR A 28 0.11 3.51 -2.81
C THR A 28 -0.08 3.82 -4.29
N ALA A 29 -0.12 2.77 -5.10
CA ALA A 29 -0.46 2.84 -6.51
C ALA A 29 -1.34 1.66 -6.88
N THR A 30 -2.18 1.86 -7.89
CA THR A 30 -2.98 0.80 -8.48
C THR A 30 -2.71 0.78 -9.98
N ILE A 31 -2.41 -0.40 -10.51
CA ILE A 31 -2.27 -0.64 -11.94
C ILE A 31 -3.42 -1.54 -12.35
N VAL A 32 -4.14 -1.16 -13.39
CA VAL A 32 -5.16 -2.00 -14.03
C VAL A 32 -4.72 -2.28 -15.45
N GLN A 33 -4.58 -3.55 -15.77
CA GLN A 33 -4.17 -3.98 -17.10
C GLN A 33 -5.22 -4.92 -17.68
N LYS A 34 -5.66 -4.62 -18.89
CA LYS A 34 -6.53 -5.51 -19.64
C LYS A 34 -5.71 -6.61 -20.28
N ILE A 35 -6.06 -7.85 -19.99
CA ILE A 35 -5.44 -9.04 -20.57
C ILE A 35 -6.54 -9.86 -21.25
N GLY A 36 -6.52 -9.88 -22.58
CA GLY A 36 -7.67 -10.40 -23.34
C GLY A 36 -8.90 -9.54 -23.10
N ILE A 37 -9.97 -10.12 -22.58
CA ILE A 37 -11.24 -9.46 -22.27
C ILE A 37 -11.42 -9.15 -20.77
N SER A 38 -10.49 -9.58 -19.93
CA SER A 38 -10.56 -9.40 -18.49
C SER A 38 -9.49 -8.46 -17.97
N ASN A 39 -9.73 -7.87 -16.80
CA ASN A 39 -8.77 -7.00 -16.14
C ASN A 39 -8.02 -7.75 -15.05
N VAL A 40 -6.75 -7.42 -14.92
CA VAL A 40 -5.93 -7.76 -13.77
C VAL A 40 -5.48 -6.46 -13.12
N SER A 41 -5.65 -6.33 -11.83
CA SER A 41 -5.20 -5.15 -11.10
C SER A 41 -4.20 -5.51 -10.01
N ILE A 42 -3.28 -4.59 -9.77
CA ILE A 42 -2.27 -4.72 -8.72
C ILE A 42 -2.29 -3.45 -7.88
N ASP A 43 -2.49 -3.62 -6.59
CA ASP A 43 -2.38 -2.56 -5.59
C ASP A 43 -1.11 -2.76 -4.77
N TYR A 44 -0.26 -1.77 -4.72
CA TYR A 44 1.02 -1.87 -4.03
C TYR A 44 1.45 -0.53 -3.43
N SER A 45 2.39 -0.58 -2.51
CA SER A 45 3.04 0.61 -1.96
C SER A 45 4.44 0.76 -2.55
N ARG A 46 4.83 2.01 -2.85
CA ARG A 46 6.09 2.34 -3.52
C ARG A 46 7.09 2.95 -2.54
N PRO A 47 7.86 2.14 -1.82
CA PRO A 47 8.92 2.68 -0.97
C PRO A 47 10.07 3.23 -1.81
N GLY A 48 10.68 4.32 -1.33
CA GLY A 48 11.88 4.85 -1.95
C GLY A 48 13.10 4.00 -1.60
N VAL A 49 14.04 3.91 -2.52
CA VAL A 49 15.31 3.18 -2.31
C VAL A 49 16.17 3.89 -1.25
N LYS A 50 16.23 5.21 -1.26
CA LYS A 50 16.97 6.05 -0.29
C LYS A 50 18.42 5.61 -0.11
N LYS A 51 19.11 5.30 -1.19
CA LYS A 51 20.52 4.84 -1.21
C LYS A 51 20.79 3.56 -0.38
N ARG A 52 19.76 2.78 -0.08
CA ARG A 52 19.89 1.52 0.66
C ARG A 52 20.15 0.37 -0.29
N GLU A 53 20.91 -0.62 0.16
CA GLU A 53 20.96 -1.92 -0.49
C GLU A 53 19.64 -2.64 -0.23
N ILE A 54 18.91 -2.99 -1.28
CA ILE A 54 17.57 -3.57 -1.17
C ILE A 54 17.65 -5.09 -1.10
N PHE A 55 17.99 -5.74 -2.21
CA PHE A 55 18.04 -7.20 -2.25
C PHE A 55 19.35 -7.71 -1.67
N GLY A 56 19.26 -8.57 -0.67
CA GLY A 56 20.39 -9.01 0.12
C GLY A 56 20.69 -8.11 1.34
N GLY A 57 20.09 -6.92 1.39
CA GLY A 57 20.20 -5.96 2.48
C GLY A 57 18.88 -5.81 3.23
N LEU A 58 18.11 -4.77 2.91
CA LEU A 58 16.80 -4.50 3.53
C LEU A 58 15.81 -5.66 3.31
N VAL A 59 15.81 -6.26 2.14
CA VAL A 59 15.03 -7.45 1.78
C VAL A 59 16.00 -8.63 1.69
N ALA A 60 15.91 -9.53 2.65
CA ALA A 60 16.80 -10.69 2.70
C ALA A 60 16.51 -11.67 1.56
N PHE A 61 17.58 -12.27 1.02
CA PHE A 61 17.42 -13.38 0.07
C PHE A 61 16.84 -14.63 0.76
N ASN A 62 16.08 -15.39 0.00
CA ASN A 62 15.49 -16.68 0.43
C ASN A 62 14.52 -16.56 1.60
N LYS A 63 13.96 -15.38 1.82
CA LYS A 63 12.93 -15.10 2.84
C LYS A 63 11.66 -14.59 2.17
N ILE A 64 10.51 -14.89 2.77
CA ILE A 64 9.22 -14.38 2.31
C ILE A 64 9.18 -12.87 2.52
N TRP A 65 8.83 -12.16 1.46
CA TRP A 65 8.66 -10.71 1.45
C TRP A 65 7.26 -10.36 0.93
N ARG A 66 6.62 -9.38 1.59
CA ARG A 66 5.29 -8.90 1.19
C ARG A 66 5.29 -8.08 -0.13
N THR A 67 6.44 -8.00 -0.78
CA THR A 67 6.63 -7.39 -2.10
C THR A 67 6.26 -5.91 -2.13
N GLY A 68 6.68 -5.21 -1.13
CA GLY A 68 6.43 -3.77 -0.98
C GLY A 68 6.51 -3.32 0.46
N ALA A 69 5.98 -2.14 0.73
CA ALA A 69 5.90 -1.55 2.07
C ALA A 69 4.46 -1.58 2.59
N ASN A 70 4.31 -1.43 3.90
CA ASN A 70 3.01 -1.40 4.59
C ASN A 70 2.24 -2.72 4.41
N LYS A 71 1.10 -2.68 3.73
CA LYS A 71 0.33 -3.88 3.40
C LYS A 71 1.01 -4.68 2.29
N ALA A 72 0.80 -5.99 2.28
CA ALA A 72 1.24 -6.82 1.18
C ALA A 72 0.64 -6.33 -0.14
N THR A 73 1.40 -6.45 -1.21
CA THR A 73 0.91 -6.23 -2.57
C THR A 73 -0.29 -7.14 -2.82
N LYS A 74 -1.34 -6.57 -3.40
CA LYS A 74 -2.58 -7.30 -3.72
C LYS A 74 -2.73 -7.41 -5.23
N ILE A 75 -3.00 -8.60 -5.73
CA ILE A 75 -3.35 -8.84 -7.12
C ILE A 75 -4.79 -9.33 -7.20
N THR A 76 -5.55 -8.78 -8.13
CA THR A 76 -6.95 -9.13 -8.35
C THR A 76 -7.16 -9.61 -9.77
N PHE A 77 -7.71 -10.80 -9.92
CA PHE A 77 -8.11 -11.38 -11.19
C PHE A 77 -9.62 -11.28 -11.36
N GLU A 78 -10.06 -10.67 -12.44
CA GLU A 78 -11.48 -10.55 -12.75
C GLU A 78 -12.09 -11.88 -13.20
N GLU A 79 -11.28 -12.73 -13.82
CA GLU A 79 -11.68 -14.05 -14.32
C GLU A 79 -10.68 -15.14 -13.87
N ASN A 80 -11.14 -16.39 -13.91
CA ASN A 80 -10.26 -17.52 -13.70
C ASN A 80 -9.13 -17.51 -14.76
N CYS A 81 -7.92 -17.77 -14.36
CA CYS A 81 -6.77 -17.69 -15.25
C CYS A 81 -5.71 -18.73 -14.90
N VAL A 82 -4.67 -18.76 -15.73
CA VAL A 82 -3.45 -19.50 -15.45
C VAL A 82 -2.35 -18.50 -15.13
N PHE A 83 -1.77 -18.61 -13.97
CA PHE A 83 -0.70 -17.74 -13.50
C PHE A 83 0.53 -18.58 -13.17
N GLY A 84 1.63 -18.33 -13.91
CA GLY A 84 2.86 -19.10 -13.72
C GLY A 84 2.69 -20.62 -13.91
N GLY A 85 1.83 -21.03 -14.83
CA GLY A 85 1.55 -22.45 -15.09
C GLY A 85 0.53 -23.09 -14.14
N SER A 86 0.03 -22.36 -13.15
CA SER A 86 -0.96 -22.85 -12.18
C SER A 86 -2.33 -22.20 -12.41
N LYS A 87 -3.38 -22.97 -12.24
CA LYS A 87 -4.76 -22.46 -12.32
C LYS A 87 -5.08 -21.63 -11.09
N VAL A 88 -5.56 -20.41 -11.31
CA VAL A 88 -5.95 -19.47 -10.27
C VAL A 88 -7.39 -19.05 -10.49
N LYS A 89 -8.20 -19.17 -9.45
CA LYS A 89 -9.59 -18.71 -9.49
C LYS A 89 -9.65 -17.19 -9.40
N LYS A 90 -10.67 -16.58 -10.03
CA LYS A 90 -10.95 -15.16 -9.91
C LYS A 90 -11.03 -14.75 -8.45
N GLY A 91 -10.62 -13.54 -8.15
CA GLY A 91 -10.61 -12.97 -6.80
C GLY A 91 -9.34 -12.20 -6.51
N SER A 92 -9.22 -11.75 -5.28
CA SER A 92 -8.07 -10.98 -4.80
C SER A 92 -7.16 -11.86 -3.96
N TYR A 93 -5.86 -11.68 -4.14
CA TYR A 93 -4.81 -12.42 -3.44
C TYR A 93 -3.76 -11.46 -2.92
N SER A 94 -3.23 -11.76 -1.74
CA SER A 94 -1.98 -11.14 -1.30
C SER A 94 -0.82 -11.79 -2.02
N LEU A 95 0.04 -10.97 -2.60
CA LEU A 95 1.20 -11.43 -3.37
C LEU A 95 2.43 -11.34 -2.49
N PHE A 96 3.07 -12.49 -2.27
CA PHE A 96 4.35 -12.59 -1.60
C PHE A 96 5.39 -13.11 -2.56
N THR A 97 6.63 -12.75 -2.33
CA THR A 97 7.75 -13.27 -3.10
C THR A 97 8.84 -13.77 -2.17
N ILE A 98 9.62 -14.70 -2.67
CA ILE A 98 10.86 -15.13 -2.04
C ILE A 98 11.98 -14.75 -3.01
N PRO A 99 12.63 -13.58 -2.81
CA PRO A 99 13.72 -13.16 -3.67
C PRO A 99 14.92 -14.08 -3.51
N GLY A 100 15.45 -14.56 -4.62
CA GLY A 100 16.71 -15.28 -4.65
C GLY A 100 17.72 -14.56 -5.53
N GLU A 101 18.98 -14.94 -5.47
CA GLU A 101 20.02 -14.35 -6.31
C GLU A 101 19.82 -14.64 -7.79
N LYS A 102 19.28 -15.81 -8.13
CA LYS A 102 19.06 -16.26 -9.50
C LYS A 102 17.59 -16.39 -9.87
N GLU A 103 16.76 -16.77 -8.91
CA GLU A 103 15.34 -17.04 -9.12
C GLU A 103 14.50 -16.38 -8.02
N TRP A 104 13.30 -16.00 -8.37
CA TRP A 104 12.28 -15.53 -7.44
C TRP A 104 11.10 -16.49 -7.43
N THR A 105 10.60 -16.79 -6.26
CA THR A 105 9.35 -17.55 -6.10
C THR A 105 8.21 -16.57 -5.84
N VAL A 106 7.11 -16.74 -6.55
CA VAL A 106 5.90 -15.91 -6.35
C VAL A 106 4.84 -16.77 -5.68
N LEU A 107 4.28 -16.24 -4.60
CA LEU A 107 3.24 -16.87 -3.80
C LEU A 107 1.97 -16.02 -3.81
N LEU A 108 0.84 -16.67 -4.07
CA LEU A 108 -0.48 -16.04 -3.94
C LEU A 108 -1.18 -16.64 -2.72
N ASN A 109 -1.62 -15.78 -1.83
CA ASN A 109 -2.34 -16.17 -0.62
C ASN A 109 -3.72 -15.49 -0.58
N LYS A 110 -4.72 -16.26 -0.28
CA LYS A 110 -6.09 -15.76 -0.24
C LYS A 110 -6.44 -15.16 1.11
#